data_f650d607164710d98467cee1cabc33af
#
_entry.id   f650d607164710d98467cee1cabc33af
#
_cell.length_a   1.000
_cell.length_b   1.000
_cell.length_c   1.000
_cell.angle_alpha   90.00
_cell.angle_beta   90.00
_cell.angle_gamma   90.00
#
_symmetry.space_group_name_H-M   'P 1'
#
loop_
_entity.id
_entity.type
_entity.pdbx_description
1 polymer ?
#
loop_
_entity_poly.entity_id
_entity_poly.type
_entity_poly.pdbx_seq_one_letter_code
_entity_poly.pdbx_strand_id
1 'polypeptide(L)'
;MGYGADAAKRAGGSGRIDLRSDTVSHPTPEMRRAMASAEVGDDVFEDDPTVIELEERAADLLGKEAGLFVASGTMGNLVSVMAHVPRGGEIITPAEGHIPNDEAANYAVVAGAGLRAVHELPTGEMPIDAVVDAIQDASDPHSAITSLVVVENCHAHTFSRPITPAYMKELRAALKPAGVPIHVDGARLFNAVVALNVSARDLVKDAESATFCLSKGLAAPIGSVVVGKKDFIFKARRARKLLGGGMRQVGILAAAGLVALSDGPEGTIKRLAEDHVNARVLAEALTSMKGVISPGHNAQPEGDRLDPNRVVTNFVIFKIEGGLKRREKFLDELEKRGVLMVAYTHGQIRAVTHYGVDEADIQHVIKASSEALAASA
;
A
#
# COMPACT_ATOMS: atom_id res chain seq x y z
N MET A 1 26.40 3.81 3.03
CA MET A 1 26.84 2.39 3.17
C MET A 1 25.83 1.55 2.40
N GLY A 2 26.27 0.97 1.29
CA GLY A 2 25.39 0.20 0.41
C GLY A 2 24.92 -1.10 1.09
N TYR A 3 23.64 -1.36 0.98
CA TYR A 3 23.01 -2.59 1.46
C TYR A 3 23.37 -3.82 0.60
N GLY A 4 24.22 -3.67 -0.43
CA GLY A 4 24.47 -4.64 -1.50
C GLY A 4 25.11 -5.97 -1.10
N ALA A 5 26.02 -5.99 -0.15
CA ALA A 5 26.79 -7.21 0.19
C ALA A 5 25.95 -8.36 0.78
N ASP A 6 24.73 -8.08 1.24
CA ASP A 6 23.82 -9.04 1.85
C ASP A 6 22.52 -9.30 1.08
N ALA A 7 22.31 -8.72 -0.11
CA ALA A 7 21.06 -8.84 -0.85
C ALA A 7 20.67 -10.31 -1.11
N ALA A 8 21.62 -11.14 -1.52
CA ALA A 8 21.38 -12.56 -1.75
C ALA A 8 21.03 -13.35 -0.48
N LYS A 9 21.51 -12.91 0.70
CA LYS A 9 21.15 -13.49 1.99
C LYS A 9 19.78 -12.98 2.48
N ARG A 10 19.35 -11.81 1.99
CA ARG A 10 18.11 -11.14 2.41
C ARG A 10 16.88 -11.73 1.77
N ALA A 11 16.95 -12.22 0.53
CA ALA A 11 15.87 -12.88 -0.18
C ALA A 11 15.57 -14.30 0.36
N GLY A 12 15.55 -14.48 1.67
CA GLY A 12 15.24 -15.76 2.29
C GLY A 12 16.20 -16.90 1.97
N GLY A 13 17.45 -16.59 1.61
CA GLY A 13 18.48 -17.58 1.28
C GLY A 13 18.36 -18.19 -0.11
N SER A 14 17.45 -17.72 -0.97
CA SER A 14 17.25 -18.24 -2.32
C SER A 14 18.31 -17.77 -3.33
N GLY A 15 19.08 -16.72 -3.02
CA GLY A 15 19.99 -16.07 -3.96
C GLY A 15 19.28 -15.35 -5.12
N ARG A 16 17.96 -15.15 -5.02
CA ARG A 16 17.11 -14.53 -6.05
C ARG A 16 16.80 -13.09 -5.71
N ILE A 17 16.69 -12.24 -6.73
CA ILE A 17 16.19 -10.87 -6.62
C ILE A 17 14.66 -10.92 -6.75
N ASP A 18 13.95 -10.64 -5.67
CA ASP A 18 12.49 -10.78 -5.62
C ASP A 18 11.80 -9.42 -5.76
N LEU A 19 11.26 -9.15 -6.94
CA LEU A 19 10.51 -7.94 -7.25
C LEU A 19 8.99 -8.18 -7.33
N ARG A 20 8.46 -9.27 -6.77
CA ARG A 20 7.02 -9.57 -6.83
C ARG A 20 6.20 -8.55 -6.06
N SER A 21 6.69 -8.09 -4.89
CA SER A 21 6.02 -7.14 -4.02
C SER A 21 7.00 -6.60 -2.96
N ASP A 22 6.76 -5.40 -2.44
CA ASP A 22 7.45 -4.88 -1.25
C ASP A 22 7.09 -5.62 0.04
N THR A 23 6.08 -6.48 0.01
CA THR A 23 5.71 -7.38 1.14
C THR A 23 6.73 -8.50 1.37
N VAL A 24 7.65 -8.75 0.44
CA VAL A 24 8.72 -9.73 0.60
C VAL A 24 9.97 -9.15 1.29
N SER A 25 9.97 -7.86 1.60
CA SER A 25 11.06 -7.21 2.33
C SER A 25 11.24 -7.83 3.72
N HIS A 26 12.48 -7.91 4.17
CA HIS A 26 12.82 -8.49 5.47
C HIS A 26 13.12 -7.38 6.49
N PRO A 27 12.85 -7.61 7.79
CA PRO A 27 13.17 -6.65 8.82
C PRO A 27 14.68 -6.38 8.88
N THR A 28 15.01 -5.10 9.05
CA THR A 28 16.40 -4.65 9.16
C THR A 28 17.12 -5.26 10.36
N PRO A 29 18.47 -5.28 10.42
CA PRO A 29 19.18 -5.71 11.61
C PRO A 29 18.79 -4.91 12.87
N GLU A 30 18.51 -3.61 12.72
CA GLU A 30 18.06 -2.71 13.77
C GLU A 30 16.69 -3.12 14.31
N MET A 31 15.75 -3.39 13.41
CA MET A 31 14.42 -3.91 13.77
C MET A 31 14.53 -5.23 14.55
N ARG A 32 15.40 -6.15 14.10
CA ARG A 32 15.60 -7.43 14.79
C ARG A 32 16.17 -7.24 16.20
N ARG A 33 17.09 -6.29 16.38
CA ARG A 33 17.61 -5.95 17.73
C ARG A 33 16.51 -5.33 18.60
N ALA A 34 15.77 -4.37 18.09
CA ALA A 34 14.65 -3.74 18.80
C ALA A 34 13.59 -4.76 19.22
N MET A 35 13.23 -5.69 18.33
CA MET A 35 12.30 -6.78 18.63
C MET A 35 12.80 -7.68 19.76
N ALA A 36 14.12 -8.00 19.77
CA ALA A 36 14.71 -8.88 20.79
C ALA A 36 14.80 -8.24 22.18
N SER A 37 14.82 -6.91 22.26
CA SER A 37 14.95 -6.15 23.52
C SER A 37 13.70 -5.34 23.88
N ALA A 38 12.58 -5.54 23.18
CA ALA A 38 11.36 -4.77 23.42
C ALA A 38 10.83 -4.96 24.85
N GLU A 39 10.48 -3.86 25.49
CA GLU A 39 9.66 -3.87 26.70
C GLU A 39 8.23 -4.24 26.33
N VAL A 40 7.61 -5.14 27.08
CA VAL A 40 6.28 -5.67 26.73
C VAL A 40 5.34 -5.70 27.93
N GLY A 41 4.06 -5.57 27.63
CA GLY A 41 2.93 -5.78 28.51
C GLY A 41 1.80 -6.48 27.77
N ASP A 42 0.59 -6.46 28.30
CA ASP A 42 -0.57 -7.05 27.62
C ASP A 42 -1.33 -5.97 26.81
N ASP A 43 -1.30 -6.06 25.49
CA ASP A 43 -2.00 -5.12 24.59
C ASP A 43 -3.53 -5.05 24.84
N VAL A 44 -4.15 -6.14 25.30
CA VAL A 44 -5.59 -6.15 25.63
C VAL A 44 -5.90 -5.38 26.91
N PHE A 45 -4.97 -5.35 27.86
CA PHE A 45 -5.04 -4.48 29.05
C PHE A 45 -4.57 -3.05 28.79
N GLU A 46 -4.08 -2.79 27.57
CA GLU A 46 -3.52 -1.49 27.18
C GLU A 46 -2.33 -1.08 28.05
N ASP A 47 -1.46 -2.05 28.41
CA ASP A 47 -0.27 -1.85 29.24
C ASP A 47 1.04 -2.28 28.57
N ASP A 48 1.04 -2.66 27.26
CA ASP A 48 2.26 -2.90 26.50
C ASP A 48 2.90 -1.55 26.10
N PRO A 49 4.03 -1.14 26.73
CA PRO A 49 4.58 0.19 26.53
C PRO A 49 5.06 0.43 25.11
N THR A 50 5.57 -0.60 24.44
CA THR A 50 6.07 -0.50 23.05
C THR A 50 4.92 -0.34 22.06
N VAL A 51 3.78 -0.97 22.30
CA VAL A 51 2.57 -0.77 21.47
C VAL A 51 2.03 0.63 21.67
N ILE A 52 1.94 1.10 22.90
CA ILE A 52 1.46 2.45 23.24
C ILE A 52 2.31 3.49 22.51
N GLU A 53 3.64 3.39 22.60
CA GLU A 53 4.56 4.31 21.92
C GLU A 53 4.39 4.29 20.40
N LEU A 54 4.21 3.10 19.80
CA LEU A 54 3.96 2.99 18.34
C LEU A 54 2.65 3.66 17.94
N GLU A 55 1.57 3.43 18.67
CA GLU A 55 0.25 4.00 18.40
C GLU A 55 0.26 5.54 18.53
N GLU A 56 0.90 6.07 19.58
CA GLU A 56 1.08 7.50 19.80
C GLU A 56 1.94 8.15 18.71
N ARG A 57 3.09 7.55 18.39
CA ARG A 57 3.98 8.06 17.32
C ARG A 57 3.30 8.08 15.97
N ALA A 58 2.54 7.04 15.62
CA ALA A 58 1.79 6.98 14.37
C ALA A 58 0.70 8.07 14.32
N ALA A 59 -0.03 8.26 15.42
CA ALA A 59 -1.03 9.32 15.53
C ALA A 59 -0.41 10.71 15.35
N ASP A 60 0.70 10.99 16.02
CA ASP A 60 1.42 12.26 15.94
C ASP A 60 1.93 12.55 14.52
N LEU A 61 2.54 11.57 13.86
CA LEU A 61 3.04 11.70 12.49
C LEU A 61 1.93 12.07 11.50
N LEU A 62 0.74 11.49 11.69
CA LEU A 62 -0.40 11.74 10.81
C LEU A 62 -1.32 12.87 11.31
N GLY A 63 -1.02 13.48 12.48
CA GLY A 63 -1.81 14.55 13.06
C GLY A 63 -3.21 14.11 13.49
N LYS A 64 -3.34 12.89 13.99
CA LYS A 64 -4.58 12.31 14.52
C LYS A 64 -4.53 12.17 16.04
N GLU A 65 -5.68 11.91 16.68
CA GLU A 65 -5.80 11.89 18.14
C GLU A 65 -5.31 10.58 18.77
N ALA A 66 -5.39 9.47 18.02
CA ALA A 66 -5.03 8.14 18.52
C ALA A 66 -4.68 7.18 17.38
N GLY A 67 -3.97 6.10 17.72
CA GLY A 67 -3.61 5.00 16.83
C GLY A 67 -4.11 3.65 17.33
N LEU A 68 -4.10 2.64 16.46
CA LEU A 68 -4.37 1.25 16.76
C LEU A 68 -3.47 0.35 15.92
N PHE A 69 -2.61 -0.41 16.57
CA PHE A 69 -1.79 -1.43 15.91
C PHE A 69 -2.65 -2.64 15.55
N VAL A 70 -2.54 -3.10 14.30
CA VAL A 70 -3.29 -4.24 13.74
C VAL A 70 -2.36 -5.16 12.98
N ALA A 71 -2.75 -6.43 12.83
CA ALA A 71 -1.91 -7.46 12.24
C ALA A 71 -1.60 -7.24 10.74
N SER A 72 -2.49 -6.57 10.01
CA SER A 72 -2.35 -6.36 8.55
C SER A 72 -3.12 -5.13 8.08
N GLY A 73 -2.82 -4.65 6.85
CA GLY A 73 -3.61 -3.60 6.19
C GLY A 73 -5.06 -4.01 5.98
N THR A 74 -5.29 -5.26 5.56
CA THR A 74 -6.64 -5.83 5.41
C THR A 74 -7.45 -5.76 6.70
N MET A 75 -6.84 -6.09 7.86
CA MET A 75 -7.50 -5.90 9.15
C MET A 75 -7.73 -4.42 9.44
N GLY A 76 -6.77 -3.56 9.12
CA GLY A 76 -6.88 -2.12 9.31
C GLY A 76 -8.07 -1.52 8.55
N ASN A 77 -8.20 -1.87 7.28
CA ASN A 77 -9.33 -1.45 6.44
C ASN A 77 -10.65 -2.01 6.98
N LEU A 78 -10.70 -3.29 7.31
CA LEU A 78 -11.93 -3.93 7.80
C LEU A 78 -12.40 -3.30 9.13
N VAL A 79 -11.53 -3.11 10.10
CA VAL A 79 -11.94 -2.48 11.38
C VAL A 79 -12.33 -1.02 11.19
N SER A 80 -11.74 -0.33 10.20
CA SER A 80 -12.11 1.04 9.84
C SER A 80 -13.52 1.10 9.22
N VAL A 81 -13.81 0.20 8.29
CA VAL A 81 -15.18 0.06 7.74
C VAL A 81 -16.17 -0.25 8.85
N MET A 82 -15.88 -1.24 9.72
CA MET A 82 -16.77 -1.60 10.85
C MET A 82 -16.96 -0.46 11.85
N ALA A 83 -16.00 0.45 12.01
CA ALA A 83 -16.09 1.58 12.93
C ALA A 83 -16.88 2.77 12.35
N HIS A 84 -16.86 2.94 11.02
CA HIS A 84 -17.58 4.02 10.31
C HIS A 84 -18.97 3.62 9.85
N VAL A 85 -19.15 2.38 9.40
CA VAL A 85 -20.31 1.96 8.62
C VAL A 85 -21.21 1.05 9.45
N PRO A 86 -22.48 1.43 9.69
CA PRO A 86 -23.45 0.52 10.29
C PRO A 86 -23.77 -0.63 9.32
N ARG A 87 -24.20 -1.79 9.85
CA ARG A 87 -24.67 -2.89 8.98
C ARG A 87 -25.80 -2.41 8.07
N GLY A 88 -25.68 -2.71 6.77
CA GLY A 88 -26.59 -2.24 5.74
C GLY A 88 -26.25 -0.86 5.17
N GLY A 89 -25.27 -0.16 5.72
CA GLY A 89 -24.68 1.01 5.08
C GLY A 89 -23.83 0.66 3.87
N GLU A 90 -23.42 1.65 3.10
CA GLU A 90 -22.65 1.50 1.87
C GLU A 90 -21.34 2.29 1.94
N ILE A 91 -20.28 1.73 1.32
CA ILE A 91 -19.01 2.42 1.09
C ILE A 91 -18.81 2.73 -0.39
N ILE A 92 -18.23 3.88 -0.70
CA ILE A 92 -17.72 4.22 -2.05
C ILE A 92 -16.22 3.99 -2.08
N THR A 93 -15.73 3.26 -3.09
CA THR A 93 -14.30 2.91 -3.23
C THR A 93 -13.84 3.06 -4.68
N PRO A 94 -12.51 3.19 -4.93
CA PRO A 94 -11.97 2.98 -6.27
C PRO A 94 -12.33 1.58 -6.78
N ALA A 95 -12.68 1.45 -8.06
CA ALA A 95 -13.10 0.18 -8.67
C ALA A 95 -11.95 -0.87 -8.67
N GLU A 96 -10.72 -0.42 -8.95
CA GLU A 96 -9.51 -1.24 -8.93
C GLU A 96 -8.76 -1.14 -7.56
N GLY A 97 -9.44 -0.67 -6.51
CA GLY A 97 -8.88 -0.58 -5.17
C GLY A 97 -8.72 -1.95 -4.50
N HIS A 98 -7.93 -2.00 -3.42
CA HIS A 98 -7.64 -3.22 -2.67
C HIS A 98 -8.88 -3.77 -1.94
N ILE A 99 -9.69 -2.92 -1.32
CA ILE A 99 -10.88 -3.36 -0.57
C ILE A 99 -11.87 -4.15 -1.44
N PRO A 100 -12.27 -3.70 -2.64
CA PRO A 100 -13.21 -4.47 -3.47
C PRO A 100 -12.62 -5.75 -4.04
N ASN A 101 -11.30 -5.81 -4.30
CA ASN A 101 -10.70 -6.87 -5.11
C ASN A 101 -9.84 -7.87 -4.34
N ASP A 102 -9.13 -7.45 -3.27
CA ASP A 102 -8.05 -8.22 -2.67
C ASP A 102 -8.26 -8.55 -1.18
N GLU A 103 -9.46 -8.29 -0.63
CA GLU A 103 -9.78 -8.51 0.79
C GLU A 103 -10.90 -9.55 1.01
N ALA A 104 -11.07 -10.47 0.08
CA ALA A 104 -12.04 -11.57 0.16
C ALA A 104 -13.48 -11.11 0.49
N ALA A 105 -13.88 -9.95 -0.02
CA ALA A 105 -15.19 -9.32 0.22
C ALA A 105 -15.55 -9.16 1.72
N ASN A 106 -14.55 -8.97 2.57
CA ASN A 106 -14.71 -8.86 4.02
C ASN A 106 -15.62 -7.70 4.44
N TYR A 107 -15.65 -6.62 3.66
CA TYR A 107 -16.57 -5.51 3.84
C TYR A 107 -18.04 -5.96 3.82
N ALA A 108 -18.39 -6.93 2.98
CA ALA A 108 -19.75 -7.48 2.90
C ALA A 108 -19.96 -8.60 3.92
N VAL A 109 -19.06 -9.58 3.96
CA VAL A 109 -19.23 -10.80 4.78
C VAL A 109 -19.15 -10.51 6.27
N VAL A 110 -18.24 -9.63 6.68
CA VAL A 110 -17.95 -9.36 8.10
C VAL A 110 -18.56 -8.03 8.53
N ALA A 111 -18.25 -6.92 7.86
CA ALA A 111 -18.78 -5.63 8.22
C ALA A 111 -20.28 -5.50 7.87
N GLY A 112 -20.78 -6.26 6.88
CA GLY A 112 -22.17 -6.18 6.42
C GLY A 112 -22.46 -4.87 5.71
N ALA A 113 -21.48 -4.30 5.04
CA ALA A 113 -21.57 -3.09 4.23
C ALA A 113 -21.82 -3.42 2.76
N GLY A 114 -22.62 -2.60 2.08
CA GLY A 114 -22.67 -2.53 0.63
C GLY A 114 -21.42 -1.83 0.07
N LEU A 115 -21.14 -2.02 -1.21
CA LEU A 115 -20.04 -1.35 -1.89
C LEU A 115 -20.48 -0.78 -3.24
N ARG A 116 -20.09 0.46 -3.49
CA ARG A 116 -20.24 1.14 -4.77
C ARG A 116 -18.86 1.52 -5.29
N ALA A 117 -18.49 0.91 -6.41
CA ALA A 117 -17.22 1.17 -7.06
C ALA A 117 -17.32 2.38 -7.99
N VAL A 118 -16.35 3.29 -7.92
CA VAL A 118 -16.17 4.41 -8.85
C VAL A 118 -14.87 4.20 -9.59
N HIS A 119 -14.92 4.24 -10.93
CA HIS A 119 -13.72 4.06 -11.75
C HIS A 119 -12.78 5.26 -11.58
N GLU A 120 -11.56 4.95 -11.19
CA GLU A 120 -10.48 5.92 -11.03
C GLU A 120 -9.85 6.31 -12.37
N LEU A 121 -9.27 7.49 -12.37
CA LEU A 121 -8.46 8.03 -13.46
C LEU A 121 -7.06 7.37 -13.47
N PRO A 122 -6.28 7.52 -14.55
CA PRO A 122 -4.88 7.09 -14.58
C PRO A 122 -3.97 7.76 -13.53
N THR A 123 -4.47 8.75 -12.81
CA THR A 123 -3.83 9.36 -11.64
C THR A 123 -4.07 8.59 -10.35
N GLY A 124 -5.00 7.63 -10.33
CA GLY A 124 -5.46 6.92 -9.14
C GLY A 124 -6.60 7.64 -8.40
N GLU A 125 -6.94 8.85 -8.81
CA GLU A 125 -8.03 9.66 -8.24
C GLU A 125 -9.38 9.20 -8.79
N MET A 126 -10.39 9.12 -7.94
CA MET A 126 -11.78 8.98 -8.40
C MET A 126 -12.28 10.35 -8.90
N PRO A 127 -12.97 10.45 -10.06
CA PRO A 127 -13.63 11.70 -10.46
C PRO A 127 -14.60 12.17 -9.35
N ILE A 128 -14.42 13.39 -8.87
CA ILE A 128 -15.17 13.91 -7.70
C ILE A 128 -16.68 13.98 -7.99
N ASP A 129 -17.06 14.37 -9.21
CA ASP A 129 -18.45 14.36 -9.67
C ASP A 129 -19.05 12.95 -9.62
N ALA A 130 -18.32 11.93 -10.09
CA ALA A 130 -18.76 10.54 -10.02
C ALA A 130 -18.89 10.03 -8.56
N VAL A 131 -18.01 10.47 -7.66
CA VAL A 131 -18.14 10.15 -6.22
C VAL A 131 -19.38 10.80 -5.63
N VAL A 132 -19.65 12.07 -5.97
CA VAL A 132 -20.86 12.79 -5.49
C VAL A 132 -22.13 12.15 -6.06
N ASP A 133 -22.15 11.81 -7.34
CA ASP A 133 -23.29 11.14 -7.98
C ASP A 133 -23.55 9.73 -7.43
N ALA A 134 -22.52 9.08 -6.87
CA ALA A 134 -22.64 7.78 -6.25
C ALA A 134 -23.27 7.83 -4.84
N ILE A 135 -23.36 9.00 -4.20
CA ILE A 135 -23.99 9.15 -2.88
C ILE A 135 -25.50 8.91 -3.02
N GLN A 136 -26.03 8.00 -2.20
CA GLN A 136 -27.43 7.66 -2.23
C GLN A 136 -28.27 8.66 -1.42
N ASP A 137 -29.53 8.87 -1.85
CA ASP A 137 -30.50 9.64 -1.09
C ASP A 137 -30.89 8.87 0.19
N ALA A 138 -30.44 9.35 1.33
CA ALA A 138 -30.72 8.73 2.62
C ALA A 138 -32.22 8.81 3.04
N SER A 139 -33.02 9.60 2.35
CA SER A 139 -34.48 9.67 2.56
C SER A 139 -35.25 8.61 1.78
N ASP A 140 -34.64 7.98 0.77
CA ASP A 140 -35.25 6.91 -0.01
C ASP A 140 -35.06 5.56 0.71
N PRO A 141 -36.14 4.90 1.19
CA PRO A 141 -36.05 3.61 1.87
C PRO A 141 -35.58 2.44 0.97
N HIS A 142 -35.50 2.63 -0.35
CA HIS A 142 -35.00 1.64 -1.29
C HIS A 142 -33.48 1.65 -1.37
N SER A 143 -32.81 2.69 -0.88
CA SER A 143 -31.38 2.91 -1.02
C SER A 143 -30.62 2.59 0.27
N ALA A 144 -29.40 2.03 0.13
CA ALA A 144 -28.47 1.94 1.25
C ALA A 144 -27.96 3.35 1.62
N ILE A 145 -27.64 3.57 2.89
CA ILE A 145 -27.08 4.86 3.32
C ILE A 145 -25.57 4.88 3.05
N THR A 146 -25.13 5.78 2.17
CA THR A 146 -23.70 6.02 1.95
C THR A 146 -23.07 6.53 3.24
N SER A 147 -22.13 5.76 3.79
CA SER A 147 -21.58 5.98 5.14
C SER A 147 -20.08 6.25 5.15
N LEU A 148 -19.37 6.00 4.04
CA LEU A 148 -17.93 6.18 3.95
C LEU A 148 -17.49 6.30 2.50
N VAL A 149 -16.52 7.19 2.22
CA VAL A 149 -15.70 7.17 0.99
C VAL A 149 -14.31 6.70 1.37
N VAL A 150 -13.78 5.73 0.63
CA VAL A 150 -12.39 5.26 0.81
C VAL A 150 -11.53 5.75 -0.35
N VAL A 151 -10.36 6.30 -0.03
CA VAL A 151 -9.33 6.70 -1.00
C VAL A 151 -8.11 5.81 -0.79
N GLU A 152 -7.61 5.17 -1.84
CA GLU A 152 -6.37 4.37 -1.76
C GLU A 152 -5.15 5.23 -2.10
N ASN A 153 -4.19 5.36 -1.20
CA ASN A 153 -2.98 6.17 -1.37
C ASN A 153 -1.71 5.43 -0.86
N CYS A 154 -0.79 5.04 -1.73
CA CYS A 154 -0.78 5.18 -3.20
C CYS A 154 -1.67 4.13 -3.87
N HIS A 155 -2.31 4.49 -4.99
CA HIS A 155 -3.21 3.58 -5.71
C HIS A 155 -2.41 2.53 -6.52
N ALA A 156 -2.53 1.25 -6.13
CA ALA A 156 -1.64 0.18 -6.62
C ALA A 156 -1.72 -0.06 -8.13
N HIS A 157 -2.93 -0.07 -8.70
CA HIS A 157 -3.16 -0.38 -10.12
C HIS A 157 -2.79 0.77 -11.09
N THR A 158 -2.43 1.95 -10.57
CA THR A 158 -1.98 3.10 -11.35
C THR A 158 -0.49 3.43 -11.14
N PHE A 159 0.40 2.44 -11.14
CA PHE A 159 1.83 2.55 -10.80
C PHE A 159 2.09 2.96 -9.35
N SER A 160 1.19 2.63 -8.43
CA SER A 160 1.27 3.13 -7.04
C SER A 160 1.42 4.66 -6.99
N ARG A 161 0.59 5.36 -7.80
CA ARG A 161 0.64 6.82 -7.86
C ARG A 161 0.09 7.43 -6.57
N PRO A 162 0.73 8.49 -6.09
CA PRO A 162 0.27 9.19 -4.90
C PRO A 162 -0.94 10.07 -5.22
N ILE A 163 -1.92 10.07 -4.34
CA ILE A 163 -3.03 11.01 -4.31
C ILE A 163 -2.59 12.29 -3.60
N THR A 164 -2.87 13.43 -4.19
CA THR A 164 -2.35 14.72 -3.71
C THR A 164 -3.18 15.32 -2.56
N PRO A 165 -2.58 16.15 -1.69
CA PRO A 165 -3.34 16.92 -0.71
C PRO A 165 -4.40 17.84 -1.33
N ALA A 166 -4.16 18.34 -2.56
CA ALA A 166 -5.11 19.19 -3.28
C ALA A 166 -6.39 18.42 -3.59
N TYR A 167 -6.25 17.22 -4.19
CA TYR A 167 -7.40 16.35 -4.44
C TYR A 167 -8.16 15.99 -3.16
N MET A 168 -7.47 15.63 -2.08
CA MET A 168 -8.12 15.31 -0.79
C MET A 168 -8.96 16.48 -0.26
N LYS A 169 -8.45 17.71 -0.39
CA LYS A 169 -9.16 18.92 0.01
C LYS A 169 -10.41 19.16 -0.84
N GLU A 170 -10.32 18.98 -2.15
CA GLU A 170 -11.45 19.13 -3.09
C GLU A 170 -12.53 18.07 -2.82
N LEU A 171 -12.12 16.81 -2.68
CA LEU A 171 -13.02 15.70 -2.35
C LEU A 171 -13.73 15.97 -1.01
N ARG A 172 -12.99 16.40 0.02
CA ARG A 172 -13.58 16.76 1.32
C ARG A 172 -14.62 17.86 1.19
N ALA A 173 -14.34 18.89 0.41
CA ALA A 173 -15.26 20.00 0.18
C ALA A 173 -16.56 19.53 -0.51
N ALA A 174 -16.42 18.64 -1.50
CA ALA A 174 -17.55 18.06 -2.22
C ALA A 174 -18.44 17.14 -1.35
N LEU A 175 -17.84 16.37 -0.44
CA LEU A 175 -18.55 15.45 0.45
C LEU A 175 -19.19 16.14 1.68
N LYS A 176 -18.76 17.37 2.00
CA LYS A 176 -19.20 18.10 3.19
C LYS A 176 -20.73 18.27 3.28
N PRO A 177 -21.46 18.60 2.19
CA PRO A 177 -22.94 18.74 2.25
C PRO A 177 -23.65 17.46 2.66
N ALA A 178 -23.14 16.29 2.25
CA ALA A 178 -23.70 14.99 2.58
C ALA A 178 -23.22 14.44 3.93
N GLY A 179 -22.22 15.09 4.55
CA GLY A 179 -21.65 14.65 5.83
C GLY A 179 -20.92 13.30 5.78
N VAL A 180 -20.56 12.81 4.57
CA VAL A 180 -19.90 11.52 4.39
C VAL A 180 -18.41 11.62 4.76
N PRO A 181 -17.91 10.77 5.69
CA PRO A 181 -16.51 10.75 6.09
C PRO A 181 -15.61 10.14 5.01
N ILE A 182 -14.31 10.44 5.10
CA ILE A 182 -13.26 9.86 4.26
C ILE A 182 -12.34 8.99 5.11
N HIS A 183 -12.07 7.77 4.65
CA HIS A 183 -10.98 6.91 5.13
C HIS A 183 -9.90 6.80 4.06
N VAL A 184 -8.62 6.91 4.45
CA VAL A 184 -7.49 6.68 3.57
C VAL A 184 -6.94 5.27 3.80
N ASP A 185 -7.10 4.38 2.80
CA ASP A 185 -6.26 3.19 2.70
C ASP A 185 -4.87 3.62 2.25
N GLY A 186 -4.02 3.85 3.20
CA GLY A 186 -2.65 4.32 3.02
C GLY A 186 -1.62 3.20 3.05
N ALA A 187 -1.93 2.03 2.50
CA ALA A 187 -1.02 0.88 2.52
C ALA A 187 0.42 1.23 2.12
N ARG A 188 0.60 2.27 1.28
CA ARG A 188 1.90 2.85 0.88
C ARG A 188 1.96 4.37 1.07
N LEU A 189 1.33 4.88 2.12
CA LEU A 189 1.23 6.32 2.40
C LEU A 189 2.61 7.00 2.44
N PHE A 190 3.61 6.35 3.03
CA PHE A 190 4.95 6.93 3.12
C PHE A 190 5.70 6.96 1.78
N ASN A 191 5.33 6.12 0.81
CA ASN A 191 5.79 6.30 -0.57
C ASN A 191 5.22 7.60 -1.17
N ALA A 192 3.94 7.94 -0.88
CA ALA A 192 3.35 9.21 -1.29
C ALA A 192 4.04 10.41 -0.61
N VAL A 193 4.33 10.30 0.70
CA VAL A 193 5.10 11.31 1.48
C VAL A 193 6.41 11.65 0.78
N VAL A 194 7.19 10.63 0.43
CA VAL A 194 8.51 10.80 -0.20
C VAL A 194 8.37 11.30 -1.64
N ALA A 195 7.46 10.73 -2.43
CA ALA A 195 7.30 11.08 -3.84
C ALA A 195 6.79 12.52 -4.04
N LEU A 196 5.91 13.00 -3.17
CA LEU A 196 5.34 14.35 -3.23
C LEU A 196 6.14 15.37 -2.40
N ASN A 197 7.09 14.91 -1.59
CA ASN A 197 7.84 15.73 -0.64
C ASN A 197 6.92 16.56 0.27
N VAL A 198 5.93 15.91 0.87
CA VAL A 198 4.95 16.52 1.79
C VAL A 198 4.94 15.74 3.12
N SER A 199 4.35 16.32 4.17
CA SER A 199 4.18 15.59 5.43
C SER A 199 3.07 14.54 5.32
N ALA A 200 3.17 13.45 6.12
CA ALA A 200 2.10 12.46 6.22
C ALA A 200 0.79 13.10 6.71
N ARG A 201 0.90 14.09 7.61
CA ARG A 201 -0.23 14.89 8.10
C ARG A 201 -0.98 15.58 6.96
N ASP A 202 -0.26 16.20 6.01
CA ASP A 202 -0.90 16.92 4.90
C ASP A 202 -1.68 16.00 3.97
N LEU A 203 -1.24 14.75 3.81
CA LEU A 203 -1.94 13.74 2.99
C LEU A 203 -3.26 13.27 3.61
N VAL A 204 -3.39 13.30 4.94
CA VAL A 204 -4.57 12.72 5.62
C VAL A 204 -5.38 13.73 6.45
N LYS A 205 -5.00 15.02 6.46
CA LYS A 205 -5.70 16.03 7.29
C LYS A 205 -7.18 16.18 6.95
N ASP A 206 -7.53 15.99 5.68
CA ASP A 206 -8.90 16.10 5.16
C ASP A 206 -9.70 14.79 5.25
N ALA A 207 -9.13 13.73 5.82
CA ALA A 207 -9.79 12.45 6.11
C ALA A 207 -10.05 12.28 7.61
N GLU A 208 -11.10 11.55 7.99
CA GLU A 208 -11.42 11.22 9.38
C GLU A 208 -10.47 10.18 9.95
N SER A 209 -10.05 9.23 9.13
CA SER A 209 -9.16 8.14 9.53
C SER A 209 -8.25 7.72 8.39
N ALA A 210 -7.17 7.05 8.74
CA ALA A 210 -6.26 6.45 7.76
C ALA A 210 -5.68 5.14 8.32
N THR A 211 -5.32 4.24 7.41
CA THR A 211 -4.50 3.05 7.70
C THR A 211 -3.20 3.16 6.92
N PHE A 212 -2.07 2.73 7.50
CA PHE A 212 -0.83 2.54 6.75
C PHE A 212 -0.12 1.25 7.14
N CYS A 213 0.56 0.62 6.18
CA CYS A 213 1.28 -0.62 6.42
C CYS A 213 2.72 -0.37 6.88
N LEU A 214 3.14 -1.11 7.90
CA LEU A 214 4.53 -1.23 8.33
C LEU A 214 5.27 -2.33 7.54
N SER A 215 4.54 -3.37 7.11
CA SER A 215 5.03 -4.62 6.53
C SER A 215 5.20 -4.59 5.01
N LYS A 216 5.47 -3.44 4.43
CA LYS A 216 5.74 -3.25 2.99
C LYS A 216 7.07 -2.50 2.82
N GLY A 217 7.11 -1.40 2.09
CA GLY A 217 8.32 -0.61 1.88
C GLY A 217 9.02 -0.15 3.16
N LEU A 218 8.30 -0.04 4.28
CA LEU A 218 8.87 0.24 5.60
C LEU A 218 9.63 -0.93 6.23
N ALA A 219 9.57 -2.11 5.65
CA ALA A 219 10.36 -3.30 5.99
C ALA A 219 10.11 -3.92 7.38
N ALA A 220 9.09 -3.51 8.14
CA ALA A 220 8.73 -4.24 9.35
C ALA A 220 8.15 -5.63 9.00
N PRO A 221 8.32 -6.65 9.86
CA PRO A 221 7.94 -8.02 9.52
C PRO A 221 6.43 -8.24 9.43
N ILE A 222 5.64 -7.38 10.08
CA ILE A 222 4.19 -7.52 10.19
C ILE A 222 3.56 -6.19 10.58
N GLY A 223 2.28 -6.02 10.27
CA GLY A 223 1.42 -5.05 10.89
C GLY A 223 1.17 -3.80 10.08
N SER A 224 0.16 -3.10 10.55
CA SER A 224 -0.29 -1.80 10.08
C SER A 224 -0.79 -0.97 11.26
N VAL A 225 -0.93 0.33 11.08
CA VAL A 225 -1.52 1.19 12.11
C VAL A 225 -2.71 1.93 11.52
N VAL A 226 -3.82 1.88 12.22
CA VAL A 226 -5.02 2.69 11.96
C VAL A 226 -4.94 3.93 12.84
N VAL A 227 -5.23 5.11 12.28
CA VAL A 227 -5.23 6.37 13.03
C VAL A 227 -6.51 7.15 12.80
N GLY A 228 -6.95 7.89 13.81
CA GLY A 228 -8.18 8.69 13.75
C GLY A 228 -8.50 9.37 15.07
N LYS A 229 -9.77 9.79 15.25
CA LYS A 229 -10.26 10.31 16.53
C LYS A 229 -10.32 9.21 17.59
N LYS A 230 -10.27 9.57 18.86
CA LYS A 230 -10.30 8.62 19.98
C LYS A 230 -11.54 7.71 19.99
N ASP A 231 -12.71 8.26 19.74
CA ASP A 231 -13.96 7.48 19.68
C ASP A 231 -14.01 6.52 18.49
N PHE A 232 -13.46 6.90 17.34
CA PHE A 232 -13.28 6.02 16.19
C PHE A 232 -12.30 4.88 16.53
N ILE A 233 -11.14 5.19 17.12
CA ILE A 233 -10.14 4.18 17.50
C ILE A 233 -10.70 3.22 18.56
N PHE A 234 -11.52 3.71 19.49
CA PHE A 234 -12.22 2.84 20.45
C PHE A 234 -13.13 1.81 19.75
N LYS A 235 -13.91 2.25 18.74
CA LYS A 235 -14.74 1.33 17.94
C LYS A 235 -13.89 0.35 17.13
N ALA A 236 -12.81 0.82 16.49
CA ALA A 236 -11.89 0.00 15.74
C ALA A 236 -11.18 -1.06 16.62
N ARG A 237 -10.79 -0.70 17.85
CA ARG A 237 -10.21 -1.64 18.85
C ARG A 237 -11.22 -2.73 19.24
N ARG A 238 -12.49 -2.38 19.41
CA ARG A 238 -13.57 -3.36 19.64
C ARG A 238 -13.76 -4.29 18.43
N ALA A 239 -13.73 -3.75 17.22
CA ALA A 239 -13.81 -4.53 15.99
C ALA A 239 -12.59 -5.48 15.86
N ARG A 240 -11.37 -5.00 16.12
CA ARG A 240 -10.15 -5.84 16.19
C ARG A 240 -10.33 -7.01 17.16
N LYS A 241 -10.89 -6.76 18.34
CA LYS A 241 -11.16 -7.82 19.33
C LYS A 241 -12.16 -8.85 18.81
N LEU A 242 -13.25 -8.38 18.21
CA LEU A 242 -14.29 -9.25 17.63
C LEU A 242 -13.73 -10.18 16.54
N LEU A 243 -12.78 -9.68 15.74
CA LEU A 243 -12.10 -10.43 14.68
C LEU A 243 -11.03 -11.40 15.20
N GLY A 244 -10.84 -11.52 16.51
CA GLY A 244 -9.77 -12.35 17.08
C GLY A 244 -8.38 -11.71 17.04
N GLY A 245 -8.29 -10.42 16.68
CA GLY A 245 -7.04 -9.67 16.54
C GLY A 245 -6.52 -9.03 17.84
N GLY A 246 -7.09 -9.34 19.01
CA GLY A 246 -6.52 -8.98 20.29
C GLY A 246 -5.24 -9.78 20.54
N MET A 247 -4.14 -9.07 20.77
CA MET A 247 -2.81 -9.65 20.97
C MET A 247 -2.40 -9.51 22.45
N ARG A 248 -1.30 -10.14 22.84
CA ARG A 248 -0.75 -10.08 24.20
C ARG A 248 0.55 -9.27 24.17
N GLN A 249 1.70 -9.87 24.40
CA GLN A 249 3.01 -9.22 24.43
C GLN A 249 3.50 -8.86 23.01
N VAL A 250 2.71 -8.11 22.29
CA VAL A 250 2.94 -7.80 20.87
C VAL A 250 3.92 -6.65 20.66
N GLY A 251 4.33 -5.98 21.72
CA GLY A 251 5.42 -5.01 21.70
C GLY A 251 6.69 -5.54 21.01
N ILE A 252 6.94 -6.85 21.08
CA ILE A 252 8.01 -7.51 20.29
C ILE A 252 7.90 -7.16 18.80
N LEU A 253 6.71 -7.17 18.24
CA LEU A 253 6.49 -6.85 16.80
C LEU A 253 6.36 -5.34 16.57
N ALA A 254 5.73 -4.62 17.51
CA ALA A 254 5.56 -3.17 17.43
C ALA A 254 6.91 -2.41 17.44
N ALA A 255 7.92 -2.95 18.11
CA ALA A 255 9.28 -2.40 18.16
C ALA A 255 9.89 -2.22 16.75
N ALA A 256 9.63 -3.13 15.82
CA ALA A 256 10.07 -2.97 14.43
C ALA A 256 9.38 -1.78 13.75
N GLY A 257 8.12 -1.52 14.07
CA GLY A 257 7.38 -0.35 13.60
C GLY A 257 7.96 0.96 14.13
N LEU A 258 8.37 1.00 15.40
CA LEU A 258 9.04 2.17 15.99
C LEU A 258 10.35 2.50 15.27
N VAL A 259 11.17 1.48 14.97
CA VAL A 259 12.39 1.65 14.17
C VAL A 259 12.04 2.21 12.78
N ALA A 260 11.02 1.63 12.12
CA ALA A 260 10.59 2.09 10.79
C ALA A 260 10.18 3.57 10.77
N LEU A 261 9.50 4.03 11.81
CA LEU A 261 8.99 5.39 11.94
C LEU A 261 9.97 6.36 12.61
N SER A 262 11.21 5.93 12.91
CA SER A 262 12.21 6.80 13.52
C SER A 262 12.73 7.85 12.54
N ASP A 263 13.11 9.02 13.06
CA ASP A 263 13.76 10.08 12.27
C ASP A 263 15.28 9.86 12.11
N GLY A 264 15.82 8.85 12.81
CA GLY A 264 17.22 8.48 12.79
C GLY A 264 17.66 7.76 11.51
N PRO A 265 18.95 7.39 11.42
CA PRO A 265 19.50 6.68 10.25
C PRO A 265 18.92 5.27 10.08
N GLU A 266 18.35 4.69 11.15
CA GLU A 266 17.70 3.37 11.09
C GLU A 266 16.27 3.46 10.54
N GLY A 267 15.65 4.65 10.49
CA GLY A 267 14.30 4.85 9.98
C GLY A 267 14.21 4.57 8.49
N THR A 268 13.13 3.91 8.08
CA THR A 268 13.00 3.43 6.70
C THR A 268 12.21 4.38 5.79
N ILE A 269 11.58 5.43 6.32
CA ILE A 269 10.76 6.35 5.49
C ILE A 269 11.62 7.04 4.43
N LYS A 270 12.71 7.69 4.81
CA LYS A 270 13.57 8.43 3.87
C LYS A 270 14.22 7.51 2.83
N ARG A 271 14.50 6.26 3.22
CA ARG A 271 15.08 5.25 2.34
C ARG A 271 14.17 4.87 1.18
N LEU A 272 12.84 5.06 1.29
CA LEU A 272 11.92 4.80 0.18
C LEU A 272 12.29 5.57 -1.10
N ALA A 273 13.03 6.67 -0.99
CA ALA A 273 13.56 7.39 -2.16
C ALA A 273 14.47 6.51 -3.03
N GLU A 274 15.25 5.61 -2.43
CA GLU A 274 16.11 4.66 -3.16
C GLU A 274 15.25 3.68 -3.98
N ASP A 275 14.13 3.20 -3.40
CA ASP A 275 13.21 2.32 -4.10
C ASP A 275 12.59 3.03 -5.32
N HIS A 276 12.24 4.31 -5.19
CA HIS A 276 11.69 5.12 -6.29
C HIS A 276 12.71 5.29 -7.42
N VAL A 277 13.98 5.59 -7.08
CA VAL A 277 15.07 5.69 -8.06
C VAL A 277 15.27 4.36 -8.77
N ASN A 278 15.35 3.27 -8.04
CA ASN A 278 15.53 1.92 -8.58
C ASN A 278 14.38 1.52 -9.53
N ALA A 279 13.13 1.82 -9.17
CA ALA A 279 11.97 1.58 -10.02
C ALA A 279 12.05 2.41 -11.32
N ARG A 280 12.45 3.67 -11.21
CA ARG A 280 12.60 4.56 -12.36
C ARG A 280 13.67 4.08 -13.33
N VAL A 281 14.86 3.71 -12.84
CA VAL A 281 15.95 3.16 -13.64
C VAL A 281 15.51 1.88 -14.37
N LEU A 282 14.81 0.98 -13.67
CA LEU A 282 14.24 -0.23 -14.27
C LEU A 282 13.25 0.10 -15.40
N ALA A 283 12.34 1.04 -15.18
CA ALA A 283 11.34 1.43 -16.19
C ALA A 283 11.98 2.07 -17.43
N GLU A 284 12.98 2.92 -17.25
CA GLU A 284 13.75 3.54 -18.35
C GLU A 284 14.48 2.51 -19.20
N ALA A 285 15.06 1.49 -18.56
CA ALA A 285 15.68 0.38 -19.28
C ALA A 285 14.64 -0.49 -20.01
N LEU A 286 13.54 -0.86 -19.35
CA LEU A 286 12.50 -1.70 -19.93
C LEU A 286 11.86 -1.04 -21.16
N THR A 287 11.57 0.28 -21.14
CA THR A 287 10.95 0.98 -22.28
C THR A 287 11.84 0.98 -23.53
N SER A 288 13.15 0.81 -23.36
CA SER A 288 14.10 0.69 -24.50
C SER A 288 14.13 -0.71 -25.12
N MET A 289 13.61 -1.73 -24.45
CA MET A 289 13.65 -3.12 -24.89
C MET A 289 12.54 -3.40 -25.92
N LYS A 290 12.92 -4.00 -27.05
CA LYS A 290 11.95 -4.41 -28.08
C LYS A 290 11.01 -5.48 -27.52
N GLY A 291 9.70 -5.23 -27.66
CA GLY A 291 8.67 -6.14 -27.15
C GLY A 291 8.11 -5.76 -25.78
N VAL A 292 8.69 -4.78 -25.08
CA VAL A 292 8.05 -4.14 -23.93
C VAL A 292 7.10 -3.06 -24.41
N ILE A 293 5.85 -3.11 -23.97
CA ILE A 293 4.78 -2.19 -24.37
C ILE A 293 4.09 -1.56 -23.17
N SER A 294 3.28 -0.55 -23.43
CA SER A 294 2.43 0.10 -22.44
C SER A 294 1.61 -0.93 -21.64
N PRO A 295 1.46 -0.76 -20.33
CA PRO A 295 0.58 -1.60 -19.53
C PRO A 295 -0.91 -1.45 -19.93
N GLY A 296 -1.30 -0.32 -20.56
CA GLY A 296 -2.69 -0.03 -20.86
C GLY A 296 -3.57 0.06 -19.63
N HIS A 297 -4.89 0.00 -19.84
CA HIS A 297 -5.89 0.10 -18.78
C HIS A 297 -5.71 1.39 -17.95
N ASN A 298 -6.07 1.39 -16.65
CA ASN A 298 -5.96 2.56 -15.79
C ASN A 298 -4.51 2.96 -15.45
N ALA A 299 -3.54 2.05 -15.60
CA ALA A 299 -2.15 2.35 -15.28
C ALA A 299 -1.54 3.40 -16.24
N GLN A 300 -1.80 3.25 -17.53
CA GLN A 300 -1.34 4.17 -18.57
C GLN A 300 -2.33 4.11 -19.73
N PRO A 301 -2.73 5.25 -20.32
CA PRO A 301 -3.48 5.25 -21.57
C PRO A 301 -2.81 4.36 -22.61
N GLU A 302 -3.60 3.74 -23.49
CA GLU A 302 -3.06 2.88 -24.54
C GLU A 302 -2.02 3.63 -25.38
N GLY A 303 -0.92 2.97 -25.66
CA GLY A 303 0.22 3.48 -26.40
C GLY A 303 1.22 2.37 -26.65
N ASP A 304 2.16 2.61 -27.58
CA ASP A 304 3.07 1.56 -28.04
C ASP A 304 4.16 1.20 -27.01
N ARG A 305 4.45 2.06 -26.04
CA ARG A 305 5.57 1.88 -25.10
C ARG A 305 5.19 2.22 -23.66
N LEU A 306 5.89 1.59 -22.72
CA LEU A 306 5.91 2.00 -21.33
C LEU A 306 6.43 3.44 -21.19
N ASP A 307 5.68 4.31 -20.50
CA ASP A 307 6.13 5.66 -20.15
C ASP A 307 6.80 5.66 -18.77
N PRO A 308 8.13 5.76 -18.68
CA PRO A 308 8.83 5.75 -17.41
C PRO A 308 8.51 6.98 -16.54
N ASN A 309 7.98 8.09 -17.10
CA ASN A 309 7.59 9.26 -16.33
C ASN A 309 6.37 9.01 -15.42
N ARG A 310 5.66 7.93 -15.66
CA ARG A 310 4.56 7.51 -14.78
C ARG A 310 5.04 6.78 -13.52
N VAL A 311 6.28 6.28 -13.51
CA VAL A 311 6.89 5.61 -12.37
C VAL A 311 7.45 6.67 -11.41
N VAL A 312 6.68 7.03 -10.41
CA VAL A 312 7.02 8.07 -9.41
C VAL A 312 7.22 7.50 -8.00
N THR A 313 6.90 6.22 -7.82
CA THR A 313 7.12 5.44 -6.59
C THR A 313 7.85 4.15 -6.93
N ASN A 314 7.64 3.09 -6.18
CA ASN A 314 8.36 1.83 -6.27
C ASN A 314 7.72 0.77 -7.19
N PHE A 315 6.68 1.11 -7.97
CA PHE A 315 6.01 0.17 -8.89
C PHE A 315 6.42 0.39 -10.34
N VAL A 316 6.74 -0.70 -11.02
CA VAL A 316 6.86 -0.74 -12.48
C VAL A 316 5.83 -1.73 -13.02
N ILE A 317 4.91 -1.25 -13.85
CA ILE A 317 3.87 -2.06 -14.47
C ILE A 317 4.04 -1.97 -15.99
N PHE A 318 4.10 -3.10 -16.66
CA PHE A 318 4.30 -3.17 -18.11
C PHE A 318 3.63 -4.40 -18.70
N LYS A 319 3.52 -4.45 -20.02
CA LYS A 319 3.16 -5.64 -20.79
C LYS A 319 4.29 -6.01 -21.74
N ILE A 320 4.22 -7.22 -22.26
CA ILE A 320 5.05 -7.64 -23.38
C ILE A 320 4.19 -8.04 -24.57
N GLU A 321 4.67 -7.77 -25.78
CA GLU A 321 4.02 -8.22 -27.01
C GLU A 321 3.89 -9.75 -27.02
N GLY A 322 2.87 -10.28 -27.70
CA GLY A 322 2.67 -11.73 -27.86
C GLY A 322 1.72 -12.34 -26.84
N GLY A 323 1.12 -11.52 -25.95
CA GLY A 323 0.03 -11.93 -25.08
C GLY A 323 0.43 -12.83 -23.91
N LEU A 324 -0.58 -13.47 -23.28
CA LEU A 324 -0.40 -14.17 -22.00
C LEU A 324 0.61 -15.31 -22.06
N LYS A 325 0.64 -16.08 -23.15
CA LYS A 325 1.58 -17.22 -23.27
C LYS A 325 3.03 -16.76 -23.29
N ARG A 326 3.33 -15.64 -23.96
CA ARG A 326 4.69 -15.08 -23.97
C ARG A 326 5.02 -14.47 -22.63
N ARG A 327 4.06 -13.84 -21.97
CA ARG A 327 4.23 -13.34 -20.58
C ARG A 327 4.67 -14.45 -19.63
N GLU A 328 3.97 -15.60 -19.62
CA GLU A 328 4.34 -16.74 -18.77
C GLU A 328 5.76 -17.24 -19.07
N LYS A 329 6.09 -17.44 -20.38
CA LYS A 329 7.45 -17.82 -20.77
C LYS A 329 8.50 -16.80 -20.30
N PHE A 330 8.21 -15.50 -20.41
CA PHE A 330 9.11 -14.45 -19.96
C PHE A 330 9.36 -14.54 -18.45
N LEU A 331 8.31 -14.73 -17.65
CA LEU A 331 8.42 -14.89 -16.20
C LEU A 331 9.23 -16.16 -15.83
N ASP A 332 8.99 -17.27 -16.51
CA ASP A 332 9.77 -18.51 -16.32
C ASP A 332 11.25 -18.31 -16.67
N GLU A 333 11.54 -17.57 -17.74
CA GLU A 333 12.91 -17.26 -18.14
C GLU A 333 13.61 -16.29 -17.19
N LEU A 334 12.88 -15.34 -16.59
CA LEU A 334 13.38 -14.48 -15.52
C LEU A 334 13.73 -15.28 -14.28
N GLU A 335 12.85 -16.19 -13.85
CA GLU A 335 13.07 -17.03 -12.67
C GLU A 335 14.33 -17.89 -12.83
N LYS A 336 14.57 -18.47 -14.02
CA LYS A 336 15.81 -19.21 -14.32
C LYS A 336 17.08 -18.37 -14.19
N ARG A 337 16.94 -17.04 -14.32
CA ARG A 337 18.04 -16.06 -14.18
C ARG A 337 18.11 -15.42 -12.77
N GLY A 338 17.37 -16.00 -11.83
CA GLY A 338 17.38 -15.55 -10.44
C GLY A 338 16.57 -14.29 -10.17
N VAL A 339 15.62 -13.90 -11.04
CA VAL A 339 14.78 -12.71 -10.88
C VAL A 339 13.31 -13.13 -10.81
N LEU A 340 12.58 -12.63 -9.82
CA LEU A 340 11.16 -12.89 -9.65
C LEU A 340 10.36 -11.61 -9.89
N MET A 341 9.42 -11.66 -10.83
CA MET A 341 8.33 -10.70 -11.02
C MET A 341 7.00 -11.43 -11.01
N VAL A 342 5.88 -10.72 -10.97
CA VAL A 342 4.55 -11.36 -10.89
C VAL A 342 3.68 -10.99 -12.08
N ALA A 343 2.94 -11.99 -12.59
CA ALA A 343 1.82 -11.75 -13.48
C ALA A 343 0.78 -10.88 -12.77
N TYR A 344 0.32 -9.84 -13.44
CA TYR A 344 -0.63 -8.89 -12.86
C TYR A 344 -1.91 -8.83 -13.70
N THR A 345 -2.93 -8.16 -13.18
CA THR A 345 -4.22 -8.01 -13.85
C THR A 345 -4.07 -7.48 -15.27
N HIS A 346 -5.09 -7.62 -16.11
CA HIS A 346 -5.15 -7.08 -17.49
C HIS A 346 -3.98 -7.51 -18.40
N GLY A 347 -3.35 -8.67 -18.13
CA GLY A 347 -2.21 -9.19 -18.91
C GLY A 347 -0.88 -8.50 -18.61
N GLN A 348 -0.83 -7.71 -17.58
CA GLN A 348 0.34 -6.94 -17.14
C GLN A 348 1.35 -7.83 -16.40
N ILE A 349 2.56 -7.28 -16.21
CA ILE A 349 3.61 -7.74 -15.31
C ILE A 349 3.87 -6.61 -14.32
N ARG A 350 4.06 -6.97 -13.06
CA ARG A 350 4.42 -6.03 -12.00
C ARG A 350 5.78 -6.37 -11.44
N ALA A 351 6.63 -5.35 -11.32
CA ALA A 351 7.85 -5.35 -10.52
C ALA A 351 7.75 -4.27 -9.45
N VAL A 352 8.18 -4.57 -8.22
CA VAL A 352 8.15 -3.65 -7.08
C VAL A 352 9.54 -3.63 -6.44
N THR A 353 10.16 -2.46 -6.39
CA THR A 353 11.42 -2.25 -5.69
C THR A 353 11.17 -2.03 -4.20
N HIS A 354 12.08 -2.47 -3.35
CA HIS A 354 11.92 -2.43 -1.90
C HIS A 354 13.25 -2.59 -1.17
N TYR A 355 13.24 -2.45 0.16
CA TYR A 355 14.39 -2.75 1.01
C TYR A 355 14.99 -4.12 0.70
N GLY A 356 16.27 -4.16 0.39
CA GLY A 356 16.99 -5.38 0.03
C GLY A 356 17.24 -5.56 -1.47
N VAL A 357 16.79 -4.60 -2.30
CA VAL A 357 17.13 -4.52 -3.75
C VAL A 357 17.91 -3.24 -3.98
N ASP A 358 19.16 -3.39 -4.37
CA ASP A 358 20.08 -2.27 -4.60
C ASP A 358 20.31 -1.98 -6.11
N GLU A 359 21.15 -1.00 -6.40
CA GLU A 359 21.49 -0.60 -7.78
C GLU A 359 22.11 -1.77 -8.57
N ALA A 360 22.98 -2.56 -7.95
CA ALA A 360 23.62 -3.71 -8.62
C ALA A 360 22.60 -4.79 -8.96
N ASP A 361 21.63 -5.03 -8.06
CA ASP A 361 20.50 -5.91 -8.31
C ASP A 361 19.67 -5.42 -9.51
N ILE A 362 19.38 -4.12 -9.59
CA ILE A 362 18.63 -3.54 -10.72
C ILE A 362 19.39 -3.71 -12.03
N GLN A 363 20.71 -3.54 -12.06
CA GLN A 363 21.51 -3.80 -13.27
C GLN A 363 21.42 -5.28 -13.70
N HIS A 364 21.44 -6.21 -12.74
CA HIS A 364 21.20 -7.62 -13.03
C HIS A 364 19.78 -7.89 -13.57
N VAL A 365 18.76 -7.28 -12.98
CA VAL A 365 17.37 -7.39 -13.44
C VAL A 365 17.18 -6.89 -14.86
N ILE A 366 17.82 -5.78 -15.21
CA ILE A 366 17.79 -5.21 -16.57
C ILE A 366 18.40 -6.21 -17.57
N LYS A 367 19.58 -6.75 -17.27
CA LYS A 367 20.23 -7.76 -18.11
C LYS A 367 19.38 -9.02 -18.26
N ALA A 368 18.91 -9.56 -17.15
CA ALA A 368 18.03 -10.75 -17.11
C ALA A 368 16.74 -10.54 -17.92
N SER A 369 16.15 -9.35 -17.83
CA SER A 369 14.92 -9.01 -18.57
C SER A 369 15.16 -8.99 -20.09
N SER A 370 16.27 -8.42 -20.55
CA SER A 370 16.65 -8.42 -21.97
C SER A 370 16.86 -9.85 -22.51
N GLU A 371 17.57 -10.69 -21.76
CA GLU A 371 17.81 -12.09 -22.13
C GLU A 371 16.52 -12.93 -22.09
N ALA A 372 15.64 -12.71 -21.10
CA ALA A 372 14.37 -13.40 -20.98
C ALA A 372 13.40 -13.03 -22.12
N LEU A 373 13.37 -11.75 -22.54
CA LEU A 373 12.60 -11.30 -23.70
C LEU A 373 13.04 -12.00 -25.00
N ALA A 374 14.35 -12.16 -25.20
CA ALA A 374 14.89 -12.88 -26.37
C ALA A 374 14.54 -14.38 -26.33
N ALA A 375 14.63 -15.00 -25.17
CA ALA A 375 14.35 -16.44 -24.98
C ALA A 375 12.84 -16.78 -25.01
N SER A 376 11.96 -15.81 -24.77
CA SER A 376 10.51 -15.99 -24.77
C SER A 376 9.83 -15.71 -26.13
N ALA A 377 10.59 -15.27 -27.11
CA ALA A 377 10.10 -14.92 -28.45
C ALA A 377 9.51 -16.10 -29.22
#